data_352d575151d4b1c9fdbcf5250e195eb6
#
_entry.id   352d575151d4b1c9fdbcf5250e195eb6
#
_cell.length_a   1.000
_cell.length_b   1.000
_cell.length_c   1.000
_cell.angle_alpha   90.00
_cell.angle_beta   90.00
_cell.angle_gamma   90.00
#
_symmetry.space_group_name_H-M   'P 1'
#
loop_
_entity.id
_entity.type
_entity.pdbx_description
1 polymer ?
#
loop_
_entity_poly.entity_id
_entity_poly.type
_entity_poly.pdbx_seq_one_letter_code
_entity_poly.pdbx_strand_id
1 'polypeptide(L)'
;LKRIVQVIYEKDYRFAQPPKMPTLTATAGDGEVILTWDDVADTRTRDPFVGNINDFEGYKVYRSTDKYMADPEIITDGYGTPMFKKPSYQCDLIDEYRGFTDFGLVNGAGYNLGTNSGINHIFVDNTVQNGRTYYYAVVAYDFGAPDIGPGISPSENNAIIELDEYENIRSIGKNVAIVVPHQ
;
A
#
# COMPACT_ATOMS: atom_id res chain seq x y z
N LEU A 1 -3.17 5.81 -16.07
CA LEU A 1 -4.44 5.80 -15.35
C LEU A 1 -5.57 5.23 -16.19
N LYS A 2 -5.73 5.69 -17.42
CA LYS A 2 -6.71 5.12 -18.36
C LYS A 2 -6.48 3.63 -18.61
N ARG A 3 -5.23 3.19 -18.67
CA ARG A 3 -4.89 1.78 -18.84
C ARG A 3 -5.38 0.91 -17.69
N ILE A 4 -5.19 1.36 -16.44
CA ILE A 4 -5.59 0.59 -15.27
C ILE A 4 -7.10 0.49 -15.21
N VAL A 5 -7.81 1.58 -15.44
CA VAL A 5 -9.27 1.61 -15.47
C VAL A 5 -9.81 0.71 -16.56
N GLN A 6 -9.20 0.73 -17.75
CA GLN A 6 -9.61 -0.09 -18.87
C GLN A 6 -9.39 -1.59 -18.62
N VAL A 7 -8.27 -1.97 -18.02
CA VAL A 7 -7.99 -3.36 -17.65
C VAL A 7 -8.98 -3.88 -16.62
N ILE A 8 -9.35 -3.08 -15.63
CA ILE A 8 -10.38 -3.43 -14.65
C ILE A 8 -11.72 -3.64 -15.36
N TYR A 9 -12.06 -2.78 -16.30
CA TYR A 9 -13.28 -2.84 -17.09
C TYR A 9 -13.33 -4.12 -17.94
N GLU A 10 -12.25 -4.46 -18.61
CA GLU A 10 -12.14 -5.64 -19.49
C GLU A 10 -12.24 -6.96 -18.74
N LYS A 11 -12.00 -6.97 -17.43
CA LYS A 11 -12.14 -8.15 -16.58
C LYS A 11 -13.54 -8.34 -16.00
N ASP A 12 -14.55 -7.74 -16.60
CA ASP A 12 -15.97 -7.89 -16.21
C ASP A 12 -16.25 -7.47 -14.77
N TYR A 13 -15.54 -6.46 -14.25
CA TYR A 13 -15.73 -5.98 -12.87
C TYR A 13 -15.50 -7.05 -11.79
N ARG A 14 -14.87 -8.16 -12.13
CA ARG A 14 -14.53 -9.22 -11.17
C ARG A 14 -13.29 -8.90 -10.36
N PHE A 15 -12.98 -7.64 -10.27
CA PHE A 15 -11.84 -7.16 -9.55
C PHE A 15 -12.28 -6.81 -8.14
N ALA A 16 -11.74 -7.53 -7.14
CA ALA A 16 -11.96 -7.16 -5.76
C ALA A 16 -11.40 -5.77 -5.51
N GLN A 17 -12.21 -4.89 -4.95
CA GLN A 17 -11.80 -3.52 -4.67
C GLN A 17 -10.88 -3.50 -3.45
N PRO A 18 -9.81 -2.68 -3.47
CA PRO A 18 -9.03 -2.46 -2.27
C PRO A 18 -9.86 -1.77 -1.19
N PRO A 19 -9.40 -1.79 0.07
CA PRO A 19 -10.04 -1.02 1.13
C PRO A 19 -10.11 0.47 0.80
N LYS A 20 -10.90 1.22 1.56
CA LYS A 20 -10.93 2.68 1.43
C LYS A 20 -9.55 3.26 1.64
N MET A 21 -9.21 4.26 0.84
CA MET A 21 -7.88 4.88 0.88
C MET A 21 -7.75 5.78 2.10
N PRO A 22 -6.74 5.56 2.95
CA PRO A 22 -6.48 6.46 4.07
C PRO A 22 -5.91 7.80 3.61
N THR A 23 -6.03 8.81 4.45
CA THR A 23 -5.38 10.12 4.27
C THR A 23 -4.13 10.17 5.13
N LEU A 24 -2.99 10.39 4.49
CA LEU A 24 -1.68 10.42 5.14
C LEU A 24 -1.29 11.84 5.48
N THR A 25 -0.77 12.04 6.69
CA THR A 25 -0.12 13.28 7.13
C THR A 25 1.31 12.96 7.53
N ALA A 26 2.27 13.71 7.00
CA ALA A 26 3.68 13.59 7.36
C ALA A 26 4.14 14.87 8.08
N THR A 27 4.83 14.69 9.19
CA THR A 27 5.42 15.78 9.96
C THR A 27 6.93 15.61 10.00
N ALA A 28 7.64 16.64 9.53
CA ALA A 28 9.09 16.65 9.55
C ALA A 28 9.61 16.92 10.97
N GLY A 29 10.63 16.16 11.35
CA GLY A 29 11.36 16.37 12.59
C GLY A 29 12.86 16.33 12.35
N ASP A 30 13.63 16.49 13.39
CA ASP A 30 15.10 16.41 13.35
C ASP A 30 15.52 14.94 13.28
N GLY A 31 15.98 14.52 12.10
CA GLY A 31 16.37 13.12 11.86
C GLY A 31 15.21 12.14 11.88
N GLU A 32 13.98 12.63 11.79
CA GLU A 32 12.80 11.77 11.81
C GLU A 32 11.67 12.33 10.96
N VAL A 33 10.76 11.45 10.56
CA VAL A 33 9.48 11.79 9.94
C VAL A 33 8.39 11.03 10.70
N ILE A 34 7.38 11.76 11.14
CA ILE A 34 6.21 11.18 11.81
C ILE A 34 5.09 11.08 10.79
N LEU A 35 4.63 9.87 10.53
CA LEU A 35 3.51 9.58 9.64
C LEU A 35 2.30 9.21 10.46
N THR A 36 1.16 9.82 10.15
CA THR A 36 -0.13 9.47 10.73
C THR A 36 -1.17 9.36 9.62
N TRP A 37 -2.16 8.50 9.82
CA TRP A 37 -3.26 8.33 8.87
C TRP A 37 -4.56 8.04 9.60
N ASP A 38 -5.68 8.28 8.89
CA ASP A 38 -6.99 8.09 9.48
C ASP A 38 -7.39 6.59 9.52
N ASP A 39 -8.54 6.32 10.12
CA ASP A 39 -9.05 4.97 10.34
C ASP A 39 -10.12 4.54 9.32
N VAL A 40 -10.32 5.32 8.25
CA VAL A 40 -11.41 5.07 7.31
C VAL A 40 -11.32 3.67 6.66
N ALA A 41 -10.11 3.19 6.45
CA ALA A 41 -9.89 1.88 5.84
C ALA A 41 -10.30 0.74 6.79
N ASP A 42 -9.89 0.77 8.04
CA ASP A 42 -10.18 -0.31 8.98
C ASP A 42 -11.60 -0.27 9.54
N THR A 43 -12.24 0.90 9.56
CA THR A 43 -13.59 1.04 10.14
C THR A 43 -14.73 1.08 9.12
N ARG A 44 -14.47 1.55 7.89
CA ARG A 44 -15.54 1.86 6.92
C ARG A 44 -15.43 1.11 5.59
N THR A 45 -14.45 0.25 5.41
CA THR A 45 -14.32 -0.54 4.19
C THR A 45 -15.51 -1.48 4.05
N ARG A 46 -16.08 -1.54 2.84
CA ARG A 46 -17.10 -2.51 2.43
C ARG A 46 -16.81 -2.91 1.00
N ASP A 47 -16.57 -4.18 0.77
CA ASP A 47 -16.29 -4.70 -0.56
C ASP A 47 -17.55 -5.43 -1.08
N PRO A 48 -18.24 -4.87 -2.08
CA PRO A 48 -19.44 -5.50 -2.64
C PRO A 48 -19.12 -6.82 -3.34
N PHE A 49 -17.89 -7.03 -3.77
CA PHE A 49 -17.49 -8.26 -4.47
C PHE A 49 -17.50 -9.49 -3.56
N VAL A 50 -17.22 -9.31 -2.27
CA VAL A 50 -17.19 -10.38 -1.27
C VAL A 50 -18.35 -10.32 -0.29
N GLY A 51 -19.51 -9.81 -0.72
CA GLY A 51 -20.72 -9.77 0.09
C GLY A 51 -20.88 -8.50 0.93
N ASN A 52 -20.25 -7.41 0.54
CA ASN A 52 -20.34 -6.11 1.20
C ASN A 52 -19.84 -6.14 2.65
N ILE A 53 -18.83 -6.96 2.92
CA ILE A 53 -18.21 -7.07 4.23
C ILE A 53 -17.01 -6.11 4.34
N ASN A 54 -16.54 -5.91 5.55
CA ASN A 54 -15.25 -5.26 5.79
C ASN A 54 -14.15 -6.31 5.71
N ASP A 55 -13.46 -6.36 4.59
CA ASP A 55 -12.37 -7.29 4.33
C ASP A 55 -10.98 -6.67 4.55
N PHE A 56 -10.93 -5.48 5.14
CA PHE A 56 -9.66 -4.84 5.49
C PHE A 56 -8.80 -5.75 6.37
N GLU A 57 -7.52 -5.80 6.08
CA GLU A 57 -6.57 -6.62 6.86
C GLU A 57 -5.46 -5.78 7.50
N GLY A 58 -4.90 -4.80 6.78
CA GLY A 58 -3.78 -4.06 7.33
C GLY A 58 -3.34 -2.86 6.51
N TYR A 59 -2.25 -2.26 6.97
CA TYR A 59 -1.59 -1.13 6.32
C TYR A 59 -0.15 -1.46 6.01
N LYS A 60 0.33 -0.91 4.89
CA LYS A 60 1.75 -0.90 4.53
C LYS A 60 2.19 0.52 4.28
N VAL A 61 3.39 0.85 4.74
CA VAL A 61 4.04 2.13 4.46
C VAL A 61 5.20 1.88 3.53
N TYR A 62 5.20 2.57 2.39
CA TYR A 62 6.30 2.56 1.44
C TYR A 62 7.04 3.89 1.51
N ARG A 63 8.36 3.84 1.39
CA ARG A 63 9.22 5.03 1.35
C ARG A 63 10.10 4.98 0.12
N SER A 64 10.29 6.14 -0.51
CA SER A 64 11.21 6.31 -1.64
C SER A 64 11.94 7.64 -1.51
N THR A 65 13.10 7.73 -2.12
CA THR A 65 13.82 8.98 -2.34
C THR A 65 13.62 9.50 -3.76
N ASP A 66 12.84 8.79 -4.56
CA ASP A 66 12.53 9.07 -5.95
C ASP A 66 11.04 9.37 -6.10
N LYS A 67 10.70 10.47 -6.79
CA LYS A 67 9.31 10.86 -7.06
C LYS A 67 8.53 9.85 -7.89
N TYR A 68 9.19 8.92 -8.56
CA TYR A 68 8.54 7.81 -9.27
C TYR A 68 8.27 6.62 -8.34
N MET A 69 8.75 6.67 -7.10
CA MET A 69 8.69 5.57 -6.14
C MET A 69 9.26 4.26 -6.73
N ALA A 70 10.36 4.40 -7.46
CA ALA A 70 10.98 3.28 -8.16
C ALA A 70 12.08 2.58 -7.36
N ASP A 71 12.57 3.20 -6.27
CA ASP A 71 13.65 2.68 -5.43
C ASP A 71 13.23 1.91 -4.16
N PRO A 72 11.94 1.76 -3.79
CA PRO A 72 11.61 0.83 -2.72
C PRO A 72 12.12 -0.57 -3.01
N GLU A 73 12.61 -1.25 -1.99
CA GLU A 73 13.12 -2.60 -2.15
C GLU A 73 12.05 -3.52 -2.75
N ILE A 74 12.41 -4.24 -3.79
CA ILE A 74 11.52 -5.14 -4.51
C ILE A 74 11.88 -6.58 -4.16
N ILE A 75 10.88 -7.36 -3.76
CA ILE A 75 11.04 -8.79 -3.55
C ILE A 75 11.01 -9.49 -4.91
N THR A 76 11.95 -10.39 -5.15
CA THR A 76 12.02 -11.17 -6.38
C THR A 76 11.73 -12.64 -6.10
N ASP A 77 11.44 -13.40 -7.17
CA ASP A 77 11.17 -14.83 -7.12
C ASP A 77 12.43 -15.70 -7.14
N GLY A 78 13.61 -15.12 -7.01
CA GLY A 78 14.89 -15.81 -7.12
C GLY A 78 15.48 -15.83 -8.53
N TYR A 79 14.69 -15.48 -9.54
CA TYR A 79 15.13 -15.32 -10.94
C TYR A 79 15.29 -13.85 -11.33
N GLY A 80 15.11 -12.96 -10.37
CA GLY A 80 15.19 -11.52 -10.60
C GLY A 80 13.91 -10.87 -11.07
N THR A 81 12.81 -11.62 -11.20
CA THR A 81 11.52 -11.07 -11.58
C THR A 81 10.90 -10.30 -10.41
N PRO A 82 10.64 -8.99 -10.55
CA PRO A 82 10.02 -8.23 -9.47
C PRO A 82 8.64 -8.76 -9.13
N MET A 83 8.36 -8.91 -7.84
CA MET A 83 7.09 -9.44 -7.33
C MET A 83 6.29 -8.37 -6.61
N PHE A 84 6.67 -8.08 -5.36
CA PHE A 84 6.03 -7.09 -4.51
C PHE A 84 7.08 -6.13 -3.96
N LYS A 85 6.67 -4.87 -3.74
CA LYS A 85 7.53 -3.91 -3.05
C LYS A 85 7.59 -4.24 -1.57
N LYS A 86 8.78 -4.10 -0.99
CA LYS A 86 8.97 -4.31 0.44
C LYS A 86 8.58 -3.05 1.20
N PRO A 87 7.63 -3.13 2.13
CA PRO A 87 7.24 -1.96 2.92
C PRO A 87 8.29 -1.62 3.97
N SER A 88 8.38 -0.33 4.31
CA SER A 88 9.18 0.13 5.45
C SER A 88 8.52 -0.18 6.79
N TYR A 89 7.20 -0.33 6.80
CA TYR A 89 6.40 -0.67 7.97
C TYR A 89 5.13 -1.39 7.51
N GLN A 90 4.66 -2.30 8.34
CA GLN A 90 3.41 -3.03 8.11
C GLN A 90 2.76 -3.35 9.44
N CYS A 91 1.44 -3.18 9.51
CA CYS A 91 0.63 -3.64 10.64
C CYS A 91 -0.65 -4.28 10.12
N ASP A 92 -1.16 -5.28 10.86
CA ASP A 92 -2.32 -6.05 10.45
C ASP A 92 -3.19 -6.43 11.64
N LEU A 93 -4.44 -6.76 11.34
CA LEU A 93 -5.39 -7.24 12.35
C LEU A 93 -4.87 -8.54 12.99
N ILE A 94 -5.22 -8.72 14.26
CA ILE A 94 -4.97 -9.98 14.96
C ILE A 94 -6.13 -10.91 14.64
N ASP A 95 -5.92 -11.78 13.65
CA ASP A 95 -6.94 -12.70 13.14
C ASP A 95 -6.30 -13.94 12.52
N GLU A 96 -7.09 -14.70 11.77
CA GLU A 96 -6.62 -15.92 11.08
C GLU A 96 -5.85 -15.64 9.79
N TYR A 97 -5.94 -14.39 9.25
CA TYR A 97 -5.29 -14.00 8.00
C TYR A 97 -3.91 -13.44 8.29
N ARG A 98 -2.89 -14.27 8.12
CA ARG A 98 -1.50 -13.90 8.40
C ARG A 98 -0.54 -14.65 7.51
N GLY A 99 0.69 -14.15 7.42
CA GLY A 99 1.73 -14.76 6.60
C GLY A 99 1.48 -14.59 5.11
N PHE A 100 2.17 -15.37 4.32
CA PHE A 100 2.03 -15.33 2.86
C PHE A 100 0.83 -16.15 2.41
N THR A 101 0.05 -15.60 1.48
CA THR A 101 -1.09 -16.33 0.91
C THR A 101 -0.61 -17.51 0.07
N ASP A 102 -1.40 -18.56 0.05
CA ASP A 102 -1.19 -19.73 -0.81
C ASP A 102 -2.14 -19.76 -2.02
N PHE A 103 -2.83 -18.66 -2.25
CA PHE A 103 -3.77 -18.46 -3.35
C PHE A 103 -3.51 -17.12 -4.01
N GLY A 104 -4.05 -16.91 -5.21
CA GLY A 104 -3.90 -15.66 -5.96
C GLY A 104 -2.44 -15.25 -6.15
N LEU A 105 -1.57 -16.23 -6.42
CA LEU A 105 -0.13 -16.01 -6.48
C LEU A 105 0.24 -15.14 -7.69
N VAL A 106 1.20 -14.24 -7.47
CA VAL A 106 1.80 -13.43 -8.53
C VAL A 106 3.20 -13.98 -8.80
N ASN A 107 3.41 -14.53 -10.00
CA ASN A 107 4.65 -15.21 -10.38
C ASN A 107 5.10 -16.27 -9.35
N GLY A 108 4.15 -16.97 -8.74
CA GLY A 108 4.42 -18.02 -7.78
C GLY A 108 4.61 -17.54 -6.33
N ALA A 109 4.51 -16.24 -6.05
CA ALA A 109 4.66 -15.72 -4.70
C ALA A 109 3.33 -15.26 -4.13
N GLY A 110 3.11 -15.59 -2.85
CA GLY A 110 1.97 -15.14 -2.09
C GLY A 110 2.13 -13.71 -1.58
N TYR A 111 0.99 -13.06 -1.32
CA TYR A 111 0.95 -11.74 -0.69
C TYR A 111 1.19 -11.89 0.82
N ASN A 112 2.02 -11.02 1.39
CA ASN A 112 2.27 -11.02 2.82
C ASN A 112 1.16 -10.27 3.55
N LEU A 113 0.32 -10.99 4.28
CA LEU A 113 -0.80 -10.44 5.06
C LEU A 113 -0.35 -9.88 6.43
N GLY A 114 0.86 -10.17 6.88
CA GLY A 114 1.40 -9.66 8.14
C GLY A 114 1.61 -10.75 9.18
N THR A 115 1.86 -10.32 10.40
CA THR A 115 2.24 -11.17 11.53
C THR A 115 1.32 -11.02 12.74
N ASN A 116 0.09 -10.54 12.56
CA ASN A 116 -0.85 -10.24 13.62
C ASN A 116 -0.31 -9.21 14.61
N SER A 117 0.29 -8.14 14.09
CA SER A 117 0.92 -7.10 14.91
C SER A 117 -0.06 -6.18 15.62
N GLY A 118 -1.32 -6.16 15.17
CA GLY A 118 -2.34 -5.21 15.62
C GLY A 118 -2.32 -3.93 14.80
N ILE A 119 -3.49 -3.27 14.67
CA ILE A 119 -3.63 -2.06 13.88
C ILE A 119 -3.04 -0.86 14.59
N ASN A 120 -2.33 -0.05 13.83
CA ASN A 120 -1.75 1.21 14.24
C ASN A 120 -1.96 2.24 13.14
N HIS A 121 -2.03 3.52 13.50
CA HIS A 121 -2.23 4.64 12.56
C HIS A 121 -1.09 5.65 12.60
N ILE A 122 0.04 5.24 13.16
CA ILE A 122 1.24 6.05 13.27
C ILE A 122 2.49 5.21 12.99
N PHE A 123 3.43 5.81 12.31
CA PHE A 123 4.77 5.25 12.13
C PHE A 123 5.79 6.37 12.19
N VAL A 124 6.84 6.20 13.01
CA VAL A 124 7.96 7.15 13.09
C VAL A 124 9.15 6.55 12.37
N ASP A 125 9.58 7.21 11.30
CA ASP A 125 10.76 6.83 10.54
C ASP A 125 11.95 7.67 11.04
N ASN A 126 12.84 7.05 11.79
CA ASN A 126 14.04 7.70 12.32
C ASN A 126 15.31 7.29 11.56
N THR A 127 15.16 6.70 10.37
CA THR A 127 16.26 6.30 9.49
C THR A 127 16.55 7.32 8.39
N VAL A 128 15.93 8.50 8.48
CA VAL A 128 16.00 9.55 7.47
C VAL A 128 17.16 10.51 7.76
N GLN A 129 17.55 11.26 6.72
CA GLN A 129 18.58 12.28 6.79
C GLN A 129 17.99 13.66 6.60
N ASN A 130 18.37 14.62 7.43
CA ASN A 130 17.94 16.00 7.31
C ASN A 130 18.36 16.58 5.95
N GLY A 131 17.47 17.36 5.35
CA GLY A 131 17.72 18.02 4.06
C GLY A 131 17.43 17.15 2.84
N ARG A 132 17.14 15.86 3.02
CA ARG A 132 16.80 14.96 1.93
C ARG A 132 15.29 14.88 1.75
N THR A 133 14.82 14.84 0.51
CA THR A 133 13.39 14.69 0.20
C THR A 133 13.01 13.20 0.22
N TYR A 134 11.94 12.90 0.95
CA TYR A 134 11.36 11.56 1.02
C TYR A 134 9.91 11.57 0.54
N TYR A 135 9.55 10.49 -0.12
CA TYR A 135 8.19 10.25 -0.64
C TYR A 135 7.65 9.04 0.12
N TYR A 136 6.51 9.23 0.77
CA TYR A 136 5.85 8.17 1.52
C TYR A 136 4.49 7.88 0.94
N ALA A 137 4.08 6.62 0.99
CA ALA A 137 2.72 6.21 0.71
C ALA A 137 2.26 5.24 1.79
N VAL A 138 1.04 5.43 2.30
CA VAL A 138 0.37 4.42 3.10
C VAL A 138 -0.71 3.77 2.24
N VAL A 139 -0.72 2.45 2.22
CA VAL A 139 -1.76 1.68 1.53
C VAL A 139 -2.47 0.78 2.52
N ALA A 140 -3.78 0.69 2.38
CA ALA A 140 -4.59 -0.30 3.07
C ALA A 140 -4.75 -1.50 2.15
N TYR A 141 -4.74 -2.71 2.70
CA TYR A 141 -4.93 -3.94 1.95
C TYR A 141 -5.96 -4.83 2.62
N ASP A 142 -6.57 -5.70 1.82
CA ASP A 142 -7.56 -6.67 2.27
C ASP A 142 -6.95 -8.09 2.36
N PHE A 143 -7.73 -9.04 2.85
CA PHE A 143 -7.24 -10.43 2.93
C PHE A 143 -7.51 -11.25 1.67
N GLY A 144 -8.06 -10.63 0.63
CA GLY A 144 -8.36 -11.32 -0.62
C GLY A 144 -9.66 -12.12 -0.58
N ALA A 145 -9.81 -13.02 -1.55
CA ALA A 145 -10.97 -13.88 -1.66
C ALA A 145 -10.54 -15.32 -2.00
N PRO A 146 -10.10 -16.11 -0.99
CA PRO A 146 -9.56 -17.44 -1.24
C PRO A 146 -10.59 -18.44 -1.78
N ASP A 147 -11.88 -18.21 -1.51
CA ASP A 147 -12.95 -19.15 -1.87
C ASP A 147 -13.59 -18.84 -3.23
N ILE A 148 -13.13 -17.83 -3.95
CA ILE A 148 -13.65 -17.46 -5.26
C ILE A 148 -12.73 -17.98 -6.35
N GLY A 149 -13.22 -18.99 -7.12
CA GLY A 149 -12.43 -19.63 -8.17
C GLY A 149 -11.12 -20.19 -7.62
N PRO A 150 -9.97 -19.93 -8.29
CA PRO A 150 -8.67 -20.36 -7.80
C PRO A 150 -8.13 -19.50 -6.64
N GLY A 151 -8.93 -18.57 -6.16
CA GLY A 151 -8.54 -17.56 -5.17
C GLY A 151 -8.14 -16.24 -5.79
N ILE A 152 -8.57 -15.14 -5.18
CA ILE A 152 -8.25 -13.78 -5.61
C ILE A 152 -7.24 -13.20 -4.62
N SER A 153 -6.11 -12.74 -5.13
CA SER A 153 -5.05 -12.13 -4.32
C SER A 153 -5.57 -10.92 -3.54
N PRO A 154 -5.04 -10.65 -2.35
CA PRO A 154 -5.28 -9.39 -1.66
C PRO A 154 -5.03 -8.17 -2.55
N SER A 155 -5.82 -7.14 -2.35
CA SER A 155 -5.75 -5.87 -3.08
C SER A 155 -5.25 -4.79 -2.14
N GLU A 156 -4.44 -3.86 -2.66
CA GLU A 156 -3.98 -2.69 -1.93
C GLU A 156 -4.25 -1.41 -2.70
N ASN A 157 -4.32 -0.27 -2.01
CA ASN A 157 -4.50 1.02 -2.66
C ASN A 157 -3.34 1.35 -3.58
N ASN A 158 -3.62 2.14 -4.61
CA ASN A 158 -2.58 2.73 -5.43
C ASN A 158 -1.97 3.95 -4.74
N ALA A 159 -0.69 4.20 -5.01
CA ALA A 159 -0.02 5.45 -4.65
C ALA A 159 0.24 6.23 -5.93
N ILE A 160 -0.35 7.42 -6.04
CA ILE A 160 -0.31 8.20 -7.27
C ILE A 160 0.44 9.51 -7.04
N ILE A 161 1.46 9.74 -7.86
CA ILE A 161 2.15 11.02 -7.99
C ILE A 161 2.02 11.43 -9.46
N GLU A 162 1.27 12.50 -9.72
CA GLU A 162 1.09 13.02 -11.08
C GLU A 162 2.17 14.07 -11.37
N LEU A 163 2.79 13.93 -12.54
CA LEU A 163 3.82 14.85 -13.01
C LEU A 163 3.27 15.67 -14.17
N ASP A 164 3.77 16.90 -14.33
CA ASP A 164 3.50 17.72 -15.50
C ASP A 164 4.44 17.33 -16.66
N GLU A 165 4.33 18.05 -17.79
CA GLU A 165 5.15 17.81 -18.99
C GLU A 165 6.65 18.02 -18.76
N TYR A 166 7.03 18.74 -17.70
CA TYR A 166 8.42 18.98 -17.30
C TYR A 166 8.89 18.06 -16.19
N GLU A 167 8.11 17.02 -15.88
CA GLU A 167 8.37 16.06 -14.80
C GLU A 167 8.37 16.69 -13.38
N ASN A 168 7.71 17.84 -13.22
CA ASN A 168 7.47 18.43 -11.90
C ASN A 168 6.18 17.85 -11.31
N ILE A 169 6.13 17.74 -9.98
CA ILE A 169 4.96 17.19 -9.29
C ILE A 169 3.79 18.16 -9.43
N ARG A 170 2.70 17.68 -10.04
CA ARG A 170 1.46 18.41 -10.25
C ARG A 170 0.46 18.14 -9.13
N SER A 171 0.32 16.89 -8.74
CA SER A 171 -0.56 16.48 -7.65
C SER A 171 -0.11 15.15 -7.06
N ILE A 172 -0.57 14.88 -5.85
CA ILE A 172 -0.35 13.59 -5.17
C ILE A 172 -1.68 13.06 -4.65
N GLY A 173 -1.78 11.73 -4.54
CA GLY A 173 -2.92 11.09 -3.88
C GLY A 173 -2.95 11.43 -2.40
N LYS A 174 -4.15 11.33 -1.79
CA LYS A 174 -4.32 11.66 -0.37
C LYS A 174 -3.55 10.72 0.57
N ASN A 175 -3.14 9.55 0.09
CA ASN A 175 -2.33 8.59 0.82
C ASN A 175 -0.82 8.73 0.58
N VAL A 176 -0.41 9.81 -0.08
CA VAL A 176 0.98 10.12 -0.40
C VAL A 176 1.40 11.38 0.33
N ALA A 177 2.63 11.43 0.80
CA ALA A 177 3.22 12.62 1.40
C ALA A 177 4.66 12.81 0.93
N ILE A 178 5.04 14.08 0.78
CA ILE A 178 6.40 14.48 0.42
C ILE A 178 6.93 15.32 1.57
N VAL A 179 8.08 14.96 2.10
CA VAL A 179 8.59 15.59 3.32
C VAL A 179 10.12 15.66 3.30
N VAL A 180 10.65 16.74 3.87
CA VAL A 180 12.08 16.95 4.07
C VAL A 180 12.31 17.10 5.58
N PRO A 181 12.93 16.11 6.25
CA PRO A 181 13.27 16.27 7.66
C PRO A 181 14.32 17.36 7.85
N HIS A 182 14.26 18.05 8.98
CA HIS A 182 15.14 19.18 9.29
C HIS A 182 15.23 19.43 10.79
N GLN A 183 16.27 20.14 11.18
CA GLN A 183 16.43 20.61 12.55
C GLN A 183 15.41 21.67 12.89
#